data_e741c0f64aa1684dc6d1d55b52e0fce0
#
_entry.id   e741c0f64aa1684dc6d1d55b52e0fce0
#
_cell.length_a   1.000
_cell.length_b   1.000
_cell.length_c   1.000
_cell.angle_alpha   90.00
_cell.angle_beta   90.00
_cell.angle_gamma   90.00
#
_symmetry.space_group_name_H-M   'P 1'
#
loop_
_entity.id
_entity.type
_entity.pdbx_description
1 polymer ?
#
loop_
_entity_poly.entity_id
_entity_poly.type
_entity_poly.pdbx_seq_one_letter_code
_entity_poly.pdbx_strand_id
1 'polypeptide(L)'
;MSKNTPSDNNNLELNLSNEANDVSIDDNEHLIDNIKDNHLDAYYSKWFLEYASYVILERAVPHALDGLKPVQRRILHSLKELDDGRYNKVANVIGNTMKYHPHGDASIGDAMVQVGQKEILLDTQGNWGNTFTGDSAAAPRYI
;
A
#
# COMPACT_ATOMS: atom_id res chain seq x y z
N MET A 1 58.94 -18.09 -32.33
CA MET A 1 59.44 -16.82 -31.80
C MET A 1 58.43 -16.43 -30.68
N SER A 2 58.65 -16.92 -29.60
CA SER A 2 59.12 -16.52 -28.28
C SER A 2 59.15 -15.02 -28.01
N LYS A 3 58.37 -14.60 -27.00
CA LYS A 3 58.76 -13.64 -25.93
C LYS A 3 57.70 -13.53 -24.85
N ASN A 4 58.05 -14.08 -23.77
CA ASN A 4 57.87 -13.88 -22.34
C ASN A 4 57.18 -12.58 -21.88
N THR A 5 56.23 -12.79 -20.99
CA THR A 5 55.75 -11.85 -19.96
C THR A 5 56.70 -11.84 -18.77
N PRO A 6 56.75 -10.78 -18.00
CA PRO A 6 56.97 -10.88 -16.57
C PRO A 6 55.77 -10.46 -15.75
N SER A 7 55.51 -11.25 -14.75
CA SER A 7 54.62 -11.05 -13.62
C SER A 7 55.19 -10.01 -12.67
N ASP A 8 54.40 -8.98 -12.33
CA ASP A 8 54.69 -8.12 -11.16
C ASP A 8 53.62 -8.35 -10.10
N ASN A 9 54.03 -9.15 -9.12
CA ASN A 9 53.37 -9.24 -7.81
C ASN A 9 53.73 -8.00 -7.00
N ASN A 10 52.82 -7.07 -6.88
CA ASN A 10 52.90 -6.02 -5.85
C ASN A 10 52.04 -6.44 -4.65
N ASN A 11 52.70 -7.05 -3.68
CA ASN A 11 52.22 -7.19 -2.33
C ASN A 11 52.12 -5.79 -1.68
N LEU A 12 50.93 -5.25 -1.59
CA LEU A 12 50.59 -4.14 -0.70
C LEU A 12 50.37 -4.72 0.68
N GLU A 13 51.41 -4.72 1.50
CA GLU A 13 51.29 -4.91 2.94
C GLU A 13 50.58 -3.71 3.54
N LEU A 14 49.30 -3.92 3.86
CA LEU A 14 48.53 -3.00 4.71
C LEU A 14 49.03 -3.12 6.13
N ASN A 15 49.88 -2.19 6.55
CA ASN A 15 50.22 -1.97 7.94
C ASN A 15 48.97 -1.46 8.68
N LEU A 16 48.20 -2.40 9.24
CA LEU A 16 47.21 -2.10 10.26
C LEU A 16 47.94 -1.80 11.58
N SER A 17 48.27 -0.54 11.80
CA SER A 17 48.64 -0.05 13.12
C SER A 17 47.42 -0.17 14.03
N ASN A 18 47.46 -1.11 14.95
CA ASN A 18 46.51 -1.25 16.05
C ASN A 18 46.68 -0.05 16.99
N GLU A 19 45.98 1.04 16.73
CA GLU A 19 45.58 1.98 17.76
C GLU A 19 44.25 1.48 18.33
N ALA A 20 44.36 0.60 19.31
CA ALA A 20 43.26 0.30 20.21
C ALA A 20 43.02 1.56 21.05
N ASN A 21 42.12 2.43 20.60
CA ASN A 21 41.56 3.45 21.45
C ASN A 21 40.74 2.73 22.51
N ASP A 22 41.26 2.79 23.73
CA ASP A 22 40.59 2.32 24.94
C ASP A 22 39.42 3.29 25.24
N VAL A 23 38.33 3.13 24.50
CA VAL A 23 37.07 3.85 24.74
C VAL A 23 36.43 3.19 25.93
N SER A 24 36.32 3.92 27.05
CA SER A 24 35.75 3.41 28.28
C SER A 24 34.33 2.88 28.05
N ILE A 25 34.00 1.79 28.73
CA ILE A 25 32.68 1.10 28.59
C ILE A 25 31.54 2.06 28.96
N ASP A 26 31.76 3.00 29.88
CA ASP A 26 30.78 4.00 30.30
C ASP A 26 30.38 4.98 29.18
N ASP A 27 31.31 5.36 28.30
CA ASP A 27 31.00 6.26 27.18
C ASP A 27 30.14 5.57 26.13
N ASN A 28 30.28 4.26 25.97
CA ASN A 28 29.47 3.47 25.04
C ASN A 28 28.05 3.23 25.57
N GLU A 29 27.86 3.01 26.85
CA GLU A 29 26.50 2.87 27.42
C GLU A 29 25.70 4.15 27.28
N HIS A 30 26.29 5.31 27.52
CA HIS A 30 25.60 6.60 27.36
C HIS A 30 25.25 6.90 25.89
N LEU A 31 26.10 6.48 24.95
CA LEU A 31 25.82 6.58 23.51
C LEU A 31 24.69 5.62 23.07
N ILE A 32 24.68 4.40 23.61
CA ILE A 32 23.65 3.40 23.30
C ILE A 32 22.29 3.82 23.86
N ASP A 33 22.25 4.38 25.07
CA ASP A 33 20.99 4.86 25.65
C ASP A 33 20.45 6.09 24.91
N ASN A 34 21.29 7.02 24.50
CA ASN A 34 20.88 8.15 23.66
C ASN A 34 20.41 7.72 22.27
N ILE A 35 20.97 6.65 21.72
CA ILE A 35 20.52 6.08 20.43
C ILE A 35 19.17 5.38 20.58
N LYS A 36 18.94 4.66 21.68
CA LYS A 36 17.69 3.92 21.92
C LYS A 36 16.50 4.85 22.12
N ASP A 37 16.65 5.87 22.95
CA ASP A 37 15.49 6.70 23.35
C ASP A 37 15.06 7.70 22.28
N ASN A 38 16.00 8.30 21.53
CA ASN A 38 15.66 9.34 20.55
C ASN A 38 15.31 8.83 19.15
N HIS A 39 15.87 7.70 18.73
CA HIS A 39 15.61 7.18 17.38
C HIS A 39 14.30 6.40 17.29
N LEU A 40 14.00 5.57 18.27
CA LEU A 40 12.81 4.72 18.23
C LEU A 40 11.53 5.55 18.30
N ASP A 41 11.45 6.49 19.22
CA ASP A 41 10.31 7.38 19.40
C ASP A 41 10.09 8.28 18.18
N ALA A 42 11.16 8.83 17.61
CA ALA A 42 11.09 9.65 16.42
C ALA A 42 10.63 8.85 15.19
N TYR A 43 11.14 7.63 15.02
CA TYR A 43 10.71 6.72 13.95
C TYR A 43 9.27 6.28 14.14
N TYR A 44 8.90 5.89 15.36
CA TYR A 44 7.53 5.42 15.63
C TYR A 44 6.52 6.54 15.44
N SER A 45 6.79 7.72 15.95
CA SER A 45 5.92 8.90 15.80
C SER A 45 5.77 9.32 14.35
N LYS A 46 6.87 9.36 13.59
CA LYS A 46 6.85 9.75 12.18
C LYS A 46 6.11 8.72 11.32
N TRP A 47 6.46 7.44 11.43
CA TRP A 47 5.84 6.40 10.62
C TRP A 47 4.39 6.14 11.01
N PHE A 48 4.07 6.22 12.30
CA PHE A 48 2.69 6.13 12.74
C PHE A 48 1.85 7.28 12.19
N LEU A 49 2.38 8.49 12.25
CA LEU A 49 1.68 9.67 11.72
C LEU A 49 1.50 9.60 10.20
N GLU A 50 2.52 9.18 9.47
CA GLU A 50 2.45 8.98 8.02
C GLU A 50 1.42 7.90 7.66
N TYR A 51 1.45 6.76 8.35
CA TYR A 51 0.49 5.68 8.12
C TYR A 51 -0.93 6.09 8.49
N ALA A 52 -1.13 6.73 9.64
CA ALA A 52 -2.43 7.22 10.07
C ALA A 52 -2.99 8.26 9.09
N SER A 53 -2.17 9.19 8.63
CA SER A 53 -2.54 10.18 7.61
C SER A 53 -2.92 9.51 6.30
N TYR A 54 -2.17 8.53 5.83
CA TYR A 54 -2.51 7.76 4.65
C TYR A 54 -3.86 7.05 4.77
N VAL A 55 -4.10 6.33 5.88
CA VAL A 55 -5.37 5.62 6.11
C VAL A 55 -6.56 6.58 6.17
N ILE A 56 -6.39 7.74 6.79
CA ILE A 56 -7.44 8.74 6.89
C ILE A 56 -7.73 9.34 5.51
N LEU A 57 -6.72 9.86 4.82
CA LEU A 57 -6.89 10.63 3.59
C LEU A 57 -7.21 9.74 2.38
N GLU A 58 -6.57 8.56 2.28
CA GLU A 58 -6.66 7.70 1.10
C GLU A 58 -7.67 6.54 1.24
N ARG A 59 -8.32 6.41 2.38
CA ARG A 59 -9.25 5.31 2.64
C ARG A 59 -10.55 5.72 3.31
N ALA A 60 -10.49 6.44 4.42
CA ALA A 60 -11.63 6.63 5.31
C ALA A 60 -12.46 7.88 4.99
N VAL A 61 -11.80 8.98 4.64
CA VAL A 61 -12.45 10.28 4.48
C VAL A 61 -13.00 10.47 3.06
N PRO A 62 -14.30 10.72 2.92
CA PRO A 62 -14.89 11.11 1.64
C PRO A 62 -14.35 12.46 1.17
N HIS A 63 -14.23 12.64 -0.14
CA HIS A 63 -13.78 13.92 -0.71
C HIS A 63 -14.84 15.00 -0.56
N ALA A 64 -14.44 16.21 -0.20
CA ALA A 64 -15.34 17.31 0.13
C ALA A 64 -16.26 17.75 -1.02
N LEU A 65 -15.84 17.58 -2.28
CA LEU A 65 -16.61 18.03 -3.45
C LEU A 65 -17.68 17.05 -3.90
N ASP A 66 -17.42 15.74 -3.80
CA ASP A 66 -18.31 14.70 -4.36
C ASP A 66 -18.75 13.65 -3.34
N GLY A 67 -18.23 13.68 -2.14
CA GLY A 67 -18.58 12.73 -1.08
C GLY A 67 -18.09 11.30 -1.34
N LEU A 68 -17.21 11.08 -2.33
CA LEU A 68 -16.72 9.76 -2.68
C LEU A 68 -15.42 9.43 -1.94
N LYS A 69 -15.34 8.20 -1.45
CA LYS A 69 -14.07 7.64 -0.98
C LYS A 69 -13.19 7.25 -2.18
N PRO A 70 -11.86 7.20 -2.01
CA PRO A 70 -10.95 6.87 -3.12
C PRO A 70 -11.28 5.56 -3.84
N VAL A 71 -11.65 4.50 -3.11
CA VAL A 71 -12.05 3.22 -3.71
C VAL A 71 -13.29 3.35 -4.59
N GLN A 72 -14.29 4.12 -4.14
CA GLN A 72 -15.54 4.34 -4.90
C GLN A 72 -15.27 5.07 -6.21
N ARG A 73 -14.38 6.07 -6.17
CA ARG A 73 -13.95 6.81 -7.38
C ARG A 73 -13.22 5.89 -8.36
N ARG A 74 -12.35 5.00 -7.88
CA ARG A 74 -11.65 4.01 -8.71
C ARG A 74 -12.61 3.01 -9.35
N ILE A 75 -13.65 2.60 -8.63
CA ILE A 75 -14.74 1.76 -9.18
C ILE A 75 -15.47 2.48 -10.30
N LEU A 76 -15.88 3.73 -10.10
CA LEU A 76 -16.57 4.51 -11.13
C LEU A 76 -15.68 4.76 -12.34
N HIS A 77 -14.39 4.99 -12.15
CA HIS A 77 -13.42 5.10 -13.25
C HIS A 77 -13.32 3.81 -14.05
N SER A 78 -13.24 2.67 -13.37
CA SER A 78 -13.20 1.35 -13.99
C SER A 78 -14.48 1.04 -14.76
N LEU A 79 -15.63 1.38 -14.20
CA LEU A 79 -16.92 1.26 -14.90
C LEU A 79 -16.97 2.08 -16.17
N LYS A 80 -16.50 3.33 -16.12
CA LYS A 80 -16.43 4.20 -17.30
C LYS A 80 -15.54 3.62 -18.39
N GLU A 81 -14.45 2.96 -18.04
CA GLU A 81 -13.57 2.30 -19.02
C GLU A 81 -14.22 1.07 -19.67
N LEU A 82 -15.03 0.34 -18.91
CA LEU A 82 -15.71 -0.87 -19.36
C LEU A 82 -17.06 -0.58 -20.02
N ASP A 83 -17.52 0.66 -19.98
CA ASP A 83 -18.84 1.06 -20.49
C ASP A 83 -18.91 0.94 -22.02
N ASP A 84 -19.64 -0.08 -22.45
CA ASP A 84 -20.01 -0.35 -23.85
C ASP A 84 -21.53 -0.27 -24.08
N GLY A 85 -22.26 0.31 -23.12
CA GLY A 85 -23.70 0.41 -23.12
C GLY A 85 -24.42 -0.89 -22.68
N ARG A 86 -23.70 -1.87 -22.17
CA ARG A 86 -24.22 -3.13 -21.64
C ARG A 86 -23.88 -3.33 -20.19
N TYR A 87 -24.65 -4.16 -19.50
CA TYR A 87 -24.33 -4.56 -18.15
C TYR A 87 -23.06 -5.41 -18.11
N ASN A 88 -22.16 -5.06 -17.21
CA ASN A 88 -20.94 -5.80 -16.97
C ASN A 88 -21.03 -6.59 -15.67
N LYS A 89 -20.48 -7.80 -15.65
CA LYS A 89 -20.38 -8.58 -14.41
C LYS A 89 -19.57 -7.85 -13.36
N VAL A 90 -20.05 -7.82 -12.13
CA VAL A 90 -19.34 -7.20 -10.99
C VAL A 90 -17.93 -7.74 -10.84
N ALA A 91 -17.72 -9.04 -11.05
CA ALA A 91 -16.38 -9.64 -11.01
C ALA A 91 -15.40 -9.03 -12.03
N ASN A 92 -15.87 -8.68 -13.23
CA ASN A 92 -15.04 -8.03 -14.25
C ASN A 92 -14.66 -6.60 -13.84
N VAL A 93 -15.63 -5.87 -13.29
CA VAL A 93 -15.40 -4.51 -12.79
C VAL A 93 -14.40 -4.52 -11.62
N ILE A 94 -14.54 -5.45 -10.68
CA ILE A 94 -13.59 -5.64 -9.58
C ILE A 94 -12.19 -5.91 -10.14
N GLY A 95 -12.06 -6.86 -11.07
CA GLY A 95 -10.79 -7.20 -11.70
C GLY A 95 -10.14 -6.00 -12.40
N ASN A 96 -10.92 -5.18 -13.11
CA ASN A 96 -10.41 -3.96 -13.72
C ASN A 96 -10.01 -2.91 -12.70
N THR A 97 -10.77 -2.77 -11.62
CA THR A 97 -10.49 -1.82 -10.53
C THR A 97 -9.19 -2.13 -9.79
N MET A 98 -8.80 -3.41 -9.72
CA MET A 98 -7.53 -3.82 -9.08
C MET A 98 -6.29 -3.19 -9.73
N LYS A 99 -6.36 -2.74 -10.98
CA LYS A 99 -5.28 -1.98 -11.63
C LYS A 99 -4.99 -0.66 -10.93
N TYR A 100 -6.00 -0.06 -10.32
CA TYR A 100 -5.95 1.26 -9.69
C TYR A 100 -5.95 1.20 -8.17
N HIS A 101 -6.40 0.08 -7.60
CA HIS A 101 -6.56 -0.09 -6.16
C HIS A 101 -5.66 -1.23 -5.67
N PRO A 102 -4.54 -0.95 -4.99
CA PRO A 102 -3.53 -1.95 -4.61
C PRO A 102 -3.94 -2.81 -3.39
N HIS A 103 -5.23 -2.92 -3.12
CA HIS A 103 -5.81 -3.73 -2.04
C HIS A 103 -6.63 -4.88 -2.63
N GLY A 104 -6.95 -5.88 -1.81
CA GLY A 104 -7.60 -7.10 -2.28
C GLY A 104 -9.00 -6.89 -2.90
N ASP A 105 -9.40 -7.82 -3.73
CA ASP A 105 -10.69 -7.88 -4.44
C ASP A 105 -11.92 -7.81 -3.50
N ALA A 106 -11.83 -8.41 -2.32
CA ALA A 106 -12.91 -8.38 -1.33
C ALA A 106 -13.29 -6.96 -0.93
N SER A 107 -12.29 -6.10 -0.64
CA SER A 107 -12.53 -4.71 -0.25
C SER A 107 -13.17 -3.88 -1.36
N ILE A 108 -12.82 -4.17 -2.63
CA ILE A 108 -13.42 -3.54 -3.80
C ILE A 108 -14.87 -4.00 -3.96
N GLY A 109 -15.11 -5.32 -3.79
CA GLY A 109 -16.43 -5.91 -3.85
C GLY A 109 -17.39 -5.32 -2.83
N ASP A 110 -16.98 -5.24 -1.58
CA ASP A 110 -17.77 -4.64 -0.51
C ASP A 110 -18.09 -3.16 -0.79
N ALA A 111 -17.11 -2.40 -1.25
CA ALA A 111 -17.32 -1.00 -1.61
C ALA A 111 -18.28 -0.86 -2.80
N MET A 112 -18.18 -1.75 -3.80
CA MET A 112 -19.08 -1.75 -4.96
C MET A 112 -20.52 -2.07 -4.57
N VAL A 113 -20.73 -3.07 -3.70
CA VAL A 113 -22.05 -3.40 -3.16
C VAL A 113 -22.66 -2.20 -2.43
N GLN A 114 -21.87 -1.53 -1.57
CA GLN A 114 -22.35 -0.33 -0.85
C GLN A 114 -22.75 0.80 -1.81
N VAL A 115 -22.03 0.99 -2.90
CA VAL A 115 -22.38 2.02 -3.90
C VAL A 115 -23.61 1.62 -4.68
N GLY A 116 -23.72 0.34 -5.08
CA GLY A 116 -24.88 -0.19 -5.84
C GLY A 116 -26.18 -0.16 -5.02
N GLN A 117 -26.12 -0.52 -3.74
CA GLN A 117 -27.29 -0.50 -2.85
C GLN A 117 -27.92 0.88 -2.67
N LYS A 118 -27.18 1.95 -2.95
CA LYS A 118 -27.72 3.31 -2.89
C LYS A 118 -28.56 3.69 -4.10
N GLU A 119 -28.45 2.97 -5.20
CA GLU A 119 -29.18 3.18 -6.45
C GLU A 119 -29.10 4.60 -7.04
N ILE A 120 -28.02 5.33 -6.71
CA ILE A 120 -27.83 6.72 -7.13
C ILE A 120 -26.84 6.83 -8.27
N LEU A 121 -25.75 6.07 -8.17
CA LEU A 121 -24.61 6.18 -9.09
C LEU A 121 -24.49 5.01 -10.05
N LEU A 122 -25.08 3.87 -9.71
CA LEU A 122 -25.03 2.63 -10.48
C LEU A 122 -26.44 2.14 -10.78
N ASP A 123 -26.66 1.77 -12.02
CA ASP A 123 -27.82 0.98 -12.42
C ASP A 123 -27.47 -0.49 -12.18
N THR A 124 -28.21 -1.14 -11.28
CA THR A 124 -27.89 -2.46 -10.77
C THR A 124 -28.85 -3.52 -11.28
N GLN A 125 -28.30 -4.69 -11.64
CA GLN A 125 -29.08 -5.86 -12.02
C GLN A 125 -28.65 -7.08 -11.19
N GLY A 126 -29.61 -7.85 -10.72
CA GLY A 126 -29.37 -9.02 -9.90
C GLY A 126 -29.61 -8.75 -8.40
N ASN A 127 -29.11 -9.64 -7.55
CA ASN A 127 -29.31 -9.54 -6.10
C ASN A 127 -28.15 -8.79 -5.42
N TRP A 128 -28.39 -7.52 -5.14
CA TRP A 128 -27.45 -6.64 -4.41
C TRP A 128 -27.69 -6.61 -2.90
N GLY A 129 -28.52 -7.53 -2.39
CA GLY A 129 -28.90 -7.54 -0.99
C GLY A 129 -29.96 -6.49 -0.68
N ASN A 130 -30.31 -6.40 0.60
CA ASN A 130 -31.31 -5.44 1.07
C ASN A 130 -30.87 -4.84 2.40
N THR A 131 -30.70 -3.51 2.42
CA THR A 131 -30.26 -2.77 3.62
C THR A 131 -31.31 -2.73 4.73
N PHE A 132 -32.60 -2.93 4.39
CA PHE A 132 -33.70 -2.93 5.37
C PHE A 132 -33.86 -4.27 6.07
N THR A 133 -33.69 -5.38 5.34
CA THR A 133 -33.81 -6.73 5.90
C THR A 133 -32.46 -7.27 6.42
N GLY A 134 -31.35 -6.66 6.03
CA GLY A 134 -30.00 -7.13 6.36
C GLY A 134 -29.51 -8.26 5.45
N ASP A 135 -30.22 -8.54 4.34
CA ASP A 135 -29.80 -9.57 3.40
C ASP A 135 -28.52 -9.20 2.69
N SER A 136 -27.60 -10.14 2.59
CA SER A 136 -26.34 -9.96 1.89
C SER A 136 -26.50 -9.99 0.37
N ALA A 137 -25.66 -9.24 -0.34
CA ALA A 137 -25.57 -9.32 -1.78
C ALA A 137 -25.09 -10.71 -2.24
N ALA A 138 -25.45 -11.10 -3.43
CA ALA A 138 -24.90 -12.29 -4.06
C ALA A 138 -23.40 -12.12 -4.34
N ALA A 139 -22.69 -13.24 -4.48
CA ALA A 139 -21.26 -13.17 -4.80
C ALA A 139 -21.02 -12.45 -6.14
N PRO A 140 -19.92 -11.68 -6.30
CA PRO A 140 -19.60 -10.87 -7.48
C PRO A 140 -19.63 -11.61 -8.83
N ARG A 141 -19.48 -12.94 -8.81
CA ARG A 141 -19.55 -13.78 -10.00
C ARG A 141 -20.97 -14.00 -10.52
N TYR A 142 -21.98 -13.71 -9.71
CA TYR A 142 -23.40 -13.93 -10.06
C TYR A 142 -24.16 -12.64 -10.38
N ILE A 143 -23.59 -11.48 -10.03
CA ILE A 143 -24.15 -10.15 -10.27
C ILE A 143 -23.25 -9.33 -11.17
#